data_5476e9c09e24b9b4e56831e6208d16be
#
_entry.id   5476e9c09e24b9b4e56831e6208d16be
#
_cell.length_a   1.000
_cell.length_b   1.000
_cell.length_c   1.000
_cell.angle_alpha   90.00
_cell.angle_beta   90.00
_cell.angle_gamma   90.00
#
_symmetry.space_group_name_H-M   'P 1'
#
loop_
_entity.id
_entity.type
_entity.pdbx_description
1 polymer ?
#
loop_
_entity_poly.entity_id
_entity_poly.type
_entity_poly.pdbx_seq_one_letter_code
_entity_poly.pdbx_strand_id
1 'polypeptide(L)'
;MKNIRNFCIIAHIDHGKSTLADRLLDFTGSVTEREKKEQLLDSMDLERERGITIKSHAIQMDYTHKGEQYVLNLIDTPGHVDFSYEVSRSIAACEGALLVVDAAQSIQAQTISNLYLALENDLEIIPVLNKVDLPSANPEEVTDDIVDLLGCKAEEVIPASAKTGIGIGEILTAIIDRIPAPKGNLDEALQALVFDSVYNPFRGVETYFRVIHGEIKKGQKIKFVATDKSYFADEVGTLKLTQHPKQTIKAGDVGYLITGIKDAREVKVGDTITDSANPTKNPIAGFEDVKPMVFAGIYPVDTEDFEELRSSMEKLQLNDASLVFQPESSAALGFGFRCGFLGMLHMEIIQERLEREFDMTVITTVPNVSYHAFTRKDPDIPVTVNNPTDLPDPSGIDRVEEPYIKATIITKSDFVGNVMSLCIEKRGIITNQTYLTTERVELTFDMPLAEIVFDFYDRLKTVSKGYASFDYAPIGMRVSKLVRVDILLNAQPVDALSALIHADNAQNIGKKMCEKLKELIPRQQFDIPIQAAIGAKIISRETIKALRKDVTAKCYGGDISRKRKLLEKQKKGKKRMRQVGNVEIPQQAFMAVLKLND
;
A
#
# COMPACT_ATOMS: atom_id res chain seq x y z
N MET A 1 9.92 -21.39 27.36
CA MET A 1 10.52 -21.02 26.05
C MET A 1 10.80 -22.24 25.17
N LYS A 2 11.34 -23.37 25.66
CA LYS A 2 11.76 -24.52 24.81
C LYS A 2 10.68 -25.01 23.84
N ASN A 3 9.42 -24.95 24.23
CA ASN A 3 8.27 -25.43 23.46
C ASN A 3 7.48 -24.28 22.77
N ILE A 4 8.05 -23.09 22.62
CA ILE A 4 7.45 -21.97 21.87
C ILE A 4 8.07 -21.90 20.49
N ARG A 5 7.26 -21.61 19.47
CA ARG A 5 7.69 -21.32 18.10
C ARG A 5 6.96 -20.10 17.60
N ASN A 6 7.71 -19.05 17.27
CA ASN A 6 7.19 -17.83 16.67
C ASN A 6 7.57 -17.83 15.18
N PHE A 7 6.59 -17.76 14.32
CA PHE A 7 6.81 -17.83 12.88
C PHE A 7 5.82 -16.97 12.12
N CYS A 8 6.22 -16.58 10.91
CA CYS A 8 5.37 -15.88 9.97
C CYS A 8 5.20 -16.69 8.68
N ILE A 9 4.27 -16.25 7.83
CA ILE A 9 4.08 -16.81 6.48
C ILE A 9 4.42 -15.72 5.49
N ILE A 10 5.43 -15.96 4.67
CA ILE A 10 5.83 -15.10 3.56
C ILE A 10 5.43 -15.75 2.24
N ALA A 11 4.72 -15.00 1.40
CA ALA A 11 4.19 -15.48 0.14
C ALA A 11 3.93 -14.31 -0.81
N HIS A 12 3.91 -14.60 -2.09
CA HIS A 12 3.32 -13.69 -3.07
C HIS A 12 1.78 -13.65 -2.94
N ILE A 13 1.16 -12.61 -3.48
CA ILE A 13 -0.30 -12.50 -3.59
C ILE A 13 -0.83 -13.73 -4.33
N ASP A 14 -1.97 -14.27 -3.90
CA ASP A 14 -2.62 -15.46 -4.46
C ASP A 14 -1.85 -16.79 -4.34
N HIS A 15 -0.69 -16.86 -3.68
CA HIS A 15 -0.01 -18.14 -3.42
C HIS A 15 -0.68 -18.98 -2.32
N GLY A 16 -1.74 -18.46 -1.68
CA GLY A 16 -2.57 -19.18 -0.73
C GLY A 16 -2.14 -19.04 0.74
N LYS A 17 -1.53 -17.90 1.10
CA LYS A 17 -1.09 -17.57 2.46
C LYS A 17 -2.23 -17.67 3.49
N SER A 18 -3.32 -16.90 3.31
CA SER A 18 -4.46 -16.88 4.24
C SER A 18 -5.17 -18.24 4.31
N THR A 19 -5.28 -18.96 3.19
CA THR A 19 -5.84 -20.32 3.16
C THR A 19 -4.96 -21.31 3.95
N LEU A 20 -3.63 -21.16 3.88
CA LEU A 20 -2.71 -22.00 4.67
C LEU A 20 -2.82 -21.68 6.14
N ALA A 21 -2.89 -20.40 6.52
CA ALA A 21 -3.10 -19.97 7.90
C ALA A 21 -4.40 -20.56 8.49
N ASP A 22 -5.52 -20.44 7.76
CA ASP A 22 -6.80 -21.04 8.14
C ASP A 22 -6.69 -22.55 8.36
N ARG A 23 -5.95 -23.24 7.50
CA ARG A 23 -5.79 -24.68 7.58
C ARG A 23 -4.91 -25.11 8.76
N LEU A 24 -3.89 -24.33 9.11
CA LEU A 24 -3.08 -24.53 10.32
C LEU A 24 -3.93 -24.39 11.58
N LEU A 25 -4.80 -23.36 11.62
CA LEU A 25 -5.74 -23.13 12.72
C LEU A 25 -6.75 -24.27 12.87
N ASP A 26 -7.27 -24.76 11.76
CA ASP A 26 -8.21 -25.88 11.74
C ASP A 26 -7.55 -27.18 12.24
N PHE A 27 -6.36 -27.50 11.74
CA PHE A 27 -5.63 -28.73 12.07
C PHE A 27 -5.18 -28.77 13.54
N THR A 28 -4.83 -27.61 14.11
CA THR A 28 -4.48 -27.50 15.54
C THR A 28 -5.69 -27.46 16.46
N GLY A 29 -6.92 -27.46 15.93
CA GLY A 29 -8.14 -27.37 16.70
C GLY A 29 -8.33 -26.01 17.38
N SER A 30 -7.67 -24.97 16.89
CA SER A 30 -7.76 -23.61 17.42
C SER A 30 -9.08 -22.95 17.05
N VAL A 31 -9.81 -23.49 16.08
CA VAL A 31 -11.09 -23.01 15.55
C VAL A 31 -12.16 -24.07 15.74
N THR A 32 -13.33 -23.70 16.28
CA THR A 32 -14.49 -24.59 16.39
C THR A 32 -15.24 -24.64 15.05
N GLU A 33 -16.00 -25.73 14.80
CA GLU A 33 -16.82 -25.89 13.57
C GLU A 33 -17.78 -24.72 13.29
N ARG A 34 -18.21 -24.00 14.37
CA ARG A 34 -19.12 -22.85 14.24
C ARG A 34 -18.42 -21.56 13.87
N GLU A 35 -17.12 -21.47 14.15
CA GLU A 35 -16.29 -20.29 13.88
C GLU A 35 -15.58 -20.38 12.53
N LYS A 36 -15.62 -21.54 11.87
CA LYS A 36 -15.01 -21.74 10.55
C LYS A 36 -15.60 -20.78 9.52
N LYS A 37 -14.77 -19.92 9.01
CA LYS A 37 -15.02 -19.02 7.87
C LYS A 37 -13.78 -19.06 6.98
N GLU A 38 -13.96 -18.81 5.70
CA GLU A 38 -12.83 -18.59 4.79
C GLU A 38 -12.12 -17.28 5.15
N GLN A 39 -10.79 -17.28 5.12
CA GLN A 39 -9.95 -16.12 5.45
C GLN A 39 -10.25 -15.58 6.86
N LEU A 40 -10.15 -16.46 7.84
CA LEU A 40 -10.54 -16.18 9.23
C LEU A 40 -9.70 -15.05 9.85
N LEU A 41 -8.43 -14.96 9.49
CA LEU A 41 -7.51 -13.93 9.97
C LEU A 41 -7.70 -12.59 9.28
N ASP A 42 -8.26 -12.58 8.07
CA ASP A 42 -8.59 -11.35 7.35
C ASP A 42 -9.82 -10.70 8.00
N SER A 43 -9.59 -9.79 8.94
CA SER A 43 -10.63 -9.22 9.80
C SER A 43 -11.52 -8.19 9.08
N MET A 44 -10.99 -7.54 8.05
CA MET A 44 -11.70 -6.55 7.26
C MET A 44 -12.45 -7.20 6.10
N ASP A 45 -13.65 -6.73 5.80
CA ASP A 45 -14.39 -7.16 4.60
C ASP A 45 -13.59 -6.86 3.32
N LEU A 46 -12.84 -5.76 3.34
CA LEU A 46 -11.98 -5.33 2.24
C LEU A 46 -10.83 -6.31 1.97
N GLU A 47 -10.23 -6.89 3.01
CA GLU A 47 -9.20 -7.93 2.87
C GLU A 47 -9.75 -9.16 2.16
N ARG A 48 -10.95 -9.60 2.57
CA ARG A 48 -11.63 -10.77 1.97
C ARG A 48 -12.06 -10.54 0.52
N GLU A 49 -12.60 -9.37 0.22
CA GLU A 49 -13.03 -9.01 -1.14
C GLU A 49 -11.86 -8.93 -2.12
N ARG A 50 -10.73 -8.37 -1.67
CA ARG A 50 -9.53 -8.20 -2.49
C ARG A 50 -8.58 -9.41 -2.45
N GLY A 51 -8.80 -10.36 -1.54
CA GLY A 51 -7.94 -11.53 -1.35
C GLY A 51 -6.53 -11.19 -0.87
N ILE A 52 -6.35 -10.07 -0.16
CA ILE A 52 -5.06 -9.60 0.34
C ILE A 52 -5.14 -9.31 1.84
N THR A 53 -4.13 -9.69 2.59
CA THR A 53 -3.96 -9.25 3.97
C THR A 53 -3.43 -7.81 3.99
N ILE A 54 -4.12 -6.92 4.67
CA ILE A 54 -3.74 -5.50 4.81
C ILE A 54 -3.02 -5.30 6.15
N LYS A 55 -3.54 -5.89 7.23
CA LYS A 55 -2.96 -5.81 8.57
C LYS A 55 -2.38 -7.13 9.02
N SER A 56 -1.26 -7.04 9.74
CA SER A 56 -0.69 -8.20 10.42
C SER A 56 -1.60 -8.66 11.56
N HIS A 57 -1.77 -9.98 11.69
CA HIS A 57 -2.50 -10.59 12.79
C HIS A 57 -1.62 -11.61 13.50
N ALA A 58 -1.57 -11.55 14.83
CA ALA A 58 -0.89 -12.54 15.63
C ALA A 58 -1.92 -13.50 16.25
N ILE A 59 -1.67 -14.80 16.15
CA ILE A 59 -2.54 -15.82 16.76
C ILE A 59 -1.73 -16.95 17.38
N GLN A 60 -2.11 -17.33 18.59
CA GLN A 60 -1.53 -18.43 19.34
C GLN A 60 -2.32 -19.71 19.12
N MET A 61 -1.63 -20.77 18.75
CA MET A 61 -2.13 -22.13 18.60
C MET A 61 -1.46 -23.05 19.60
N ASP A 62 -2.22 -23.92 20.25
CA ASP A 62 -1.69 -24.97 21.09
C ASP A 62 -1.65 -26.28 20.28
N TYR A 63 -0.52 -26.95 20.23
CA TYR A 63 -0.37 -28.18 19.45
C TYR A 63 0.43 -29.24 20.21
N THR A 64 -0.04 -30.49 20.17
CA THR A 64 0.66 -31.62 20.82
C THR A 64 1.42 -32.41 19.78
N HIS A 65 2.74 -32.46 19.89
CA HIS A 65 3.63 -33.21 19.01
C HIS A 65 4.43 -34.24 19.81
N LYS A 66 4.40 -35.51 19.42
CA LYS A 66 5.11 -36.62 20.11
C LYS A 66 4.86 -36.68 21.65
N GLY A 67 3.68 -36.26 22.10
CA GLY A 67 3.30 -36.24 23.52
C GLY A 67 3.75 -35.00 24.30
N GLU A 68 4.45 -34.08 23.69
CA GLU A 68 4.82 -32.78 24.27
C GLU A 68 3.90 -31.65 23.74
N GLN A 69 3.54 -30.73 24.64
CA GLN A 69 2.75 -29.55 24.24
C GLN A 69 3.65 -28.42 23.75
N TYR A 70 3.29 -27.86 22.61
CA TYR A 70 3.93 -26.71 21.99
C TYR A 70 2.96 -25.53 21.87
N VAL A 71 3.50 -24.34 21.98
CA VAL A 71 2.82 -23.08 21.71
C VAL A 71 3.37 -22.54 20.40
N LEU A 72 2.52 -22.42 19.41
CA LEU A 72 2.85 -21.93 18.07
C LEU A 72 2.23 -20.54 17.91
N ASN A 73 3.03 -19.50 17.79
CA ASN A 73 2.58 -18.15 17.53
C ASN A 73 2.79 -17.85 16.05
N LEU A 74 1.69 -17.79 15.30
CA LEU A 74 1.68 -17.33 13.93
C LEU A 74 1.50 -15.82 13.90
N ILE A 75 2.38 -15.11 13.21
CA ILE A 75 2.23 -13.70 12.88
C ILE A 75 1.97 -13.63 11.37
N ASP A 76 0.71 -13.41 10.99
CA ASP A 76 0.33 -13.28 9.59
C ASP A 76 0.80 -11.95 9.02
N THR A 77 1.36 -11.95 7.83
CA THR A 77 2.01 -10.79 7.20
C THR A 77 1.28 -10.39 5.93
N PRO A 78 1.18 -9.09 5.59
CA PRO A 78 0.77 -8.67 4.26
C PRO A 78 1.64 -9.27 3.17
N GLY A 79 1.08 -9.45 1.97
CA GLY A 79 1.83 -9.98 0.82
C GLY A 79 2.20 -8.93 -0.23
N HIS A 80 1.74 -7.68 -0.10
CA HIS A 80 1.89 -6.64 -1.12
C HIS A 80 3.07 -5.70 -0.82
N VAL A 81 3.75 -5.23 -1.87
CA VAL A 81 4.92 -4.32 -1.76
C VAL A 81 4.63 -3.03 -0.98
N ASP A 82 3.44 -2.45 -1.12
CA ASP A 82 3.04 -1.25 -0.38
C ASP A 82 3.08 -1.46 1.15
N PHE A 83 2.96 -2.71 1.61
CA PHE A 83 2.98 -3.09 3.02
C PHE A 83 4.28 -3.75 3.47
N SER A 84 5.37 -3.62 2.72
CA SER A 84 6.69 -4.19 3.05
C SER A 84 7.18 -3.80 4.45
N TYR A 85 6.79 -2.63 4.91
CA TYR A 85 7.08 -2.15 6.26
C TYR A 85 6.38 -2.99 7.35
N GLU A 86 5.12 -3.37 7.16
CA GLU A 86 4.42 -4.27 8.10
C GLU A 86 4.99 -5.69 8.07
N VAL A 87 5.42 -6.15 6.89
CA VAL A 87 6.14 -7.42 6.73
C VAL A 87 7.42 -7.42 7.55
N SER A 88 8.24 -6.38 7.44
CA SER A 88 9.51 -6.26 8.18
C SER A 88 9.30 -6.29 9.71
N ARG A 89 8.25 -5.64 10.22
CA ARG A 89 7.90 -5.65 11.65
C ARG A 89 7.50 -7.04 12.15
N SER A 90 6.69 -7.72 11.37
CA SER A 90 6.22 -9.08 11.70
C SER A 90 7.38 -10.08 11.67
N ILE A 91 8.25 -9.99 10.67
CA ILE A 91 9.46 -10.81 10.55
C ILE A 91 10.37 -10.63 11.78
N ALA A 92 10.61 -9.40 12.23
CA ALA A 92 11.44 -9.11 13.40
C ALA A 92 10.90 -9.71 14.72
N ALA A 93 9.63 -10.08 14.77
CA ALA A 93 9.01 -10.74 15.92
C ALA A 93 9.06 -12.28 15.84
N CYS A 94 9.68 -12.88 14.84
CA CYS A 94 9.71 -14.31 14.59
C CYS A 94 11.11 -14.92 14.67
N GLU A 95 11.19 -16.23 14.81
CA GLU A 95 12.39 -17.05 14.67
C GLU A 95 12.40 -17.88 13.37
N GLY A 96 11.27 -17.98 12.69
CA GLY A 96 11.18 -18.71 11.43
C GLY A 96 10.10 -18.19 10.51
N ALA A 97 10.19 -18.56 9.24
CA ALA A 97 9.21 -18.19 8.22
C ALA A 97 8.85 -19.39 7.34
N LEU A 98 7.56 -19.55 7.03
CA LEU A 98 7.09 -20.44 5.98
C LEU A 98 7.17 -19.67 4.66
N LEU A 99 8.04 -20.11 3.74
CA LEU A 99 8.11 -19.59 2.38
C LEU A 99 7.13 -20.35 1.49
N VAL A 100 5.99 -19.75 1.19
CA VAL A 100 4.93 -20.40 0.40
C VAL A 100 5.05 -20.04 -1.06
N VAL A 101 5.23 -21.04 -1.90
CA VAL A 101 5.35 -20.92 -3.35
C VAL A 101 4.23 -21.71 -4.02
N ASP A 102 3.57 -21.12 -5.00
CA ASP A 102 2.51 -21.76 -5.79
C ASP A 102 3.12 -22.71 -6.82
N ALA A 103 2.72 -23.99 -6.81
CA ALA A 103 3.21 -25.03 -7.72
C ALA A 103 2.90 -24.78 -9.21
N ALA A 104 1.99 -23.85 -9.53
CA ALA A 104 1.67 -23.47 -10.90
C ALA A 104 2.32 -22.16 -11.35
N GLN A 105 2.60 -21.24 -10.41
CA GLN A 105 3.15 -19.90 -10.71
C GLN A 105 4.65 -19.79 -10.41
N SER A 106 5.20 -20.69 -9.57
CA SER A 106 6.58 -20.70 -9.10
C SER A 106 7.00 -19.40 -8.39
N ILE A 107 8.29 -19.12 -8.28
CA ILE A 107 8.87 -17.99 -7.56
C ILE A 107 8.51 -16.67 -8.24
N GLN A 108 8.11 -15.68 -7.42
CA GLN A 108 7.74 -14.34 -7.85
C GLN A 108 8.63 -13.27 -7.18
N ALA A 109 8.67 -12.04 -7.70
CA ALA A 109 9.55 -10.97 -7.20
C ALA A 109 9.35 -10.69 -5.70
N GLN A 110 8.11 -10.60 -5.23
CA GLN A 110 7.81 -10.39 -3.81
C GLN A 110 8.23 -11.57 -2.92
N THR A 111 8.24 -12.80 -3.46
CA THR A 111 8.77 -13.97 -2.75
C THR A 111 10.24 -13.77 -2.43
N ILE A 112 11.02 -13.29 -3.39
CA ILE A 112 12.47 -13.05 -3.25
C ILE A 112 12.72 -11.88 -2.27
N SER A 113 12.01 -10.76 -2.42
CA SER A 113 12.21 -9.61 -1.53
C SER A 113 11.88 -9.94 -0.08
N ASN A 114 10.76 -10.63 0.16
CA ASN A 114 10.38 -11.06 1.51
C ASN A 114 11.34 -12.12 2.07
N LEU A 115 11.88 -13.00 1.22
CA LEU A 115 12.92 -13.96 1.61
C LEU A 115 14.17 -13.23 2.09
N TYR A 116 14.66 -12.22 1.37
CA TYR A 116 15.83 -11.45 1.79
C TYR A 116 15.60 -10.75 3.12
N LEU A 117 14.41 -10.14 3.33
CA LEU A 117 14.05 -9.56 4.63
C LEU A 117 14.07 -10.60 5.76
N ALA A 118 13.62 -11.82 5.50
CA ALA A 118 13.66 -12.90 6.48
C ALA A 118 15.09 -13.36 6.77
N LEU A 119 15.94 -13.46 5.77
CA LEU A 119 17.36 -13.82 5.92
C LEU A 119 18.18 -12.75 6.65
N GLU A 120 17.91 -11.46 6.39
CA GLU A 120 18.52 -10.34 7.12
C GLU A 120 18.18 -10.34 8.62
N ASN A 121 17.05 -10.95 8.99
CA ASN A 121 16.64 -11.14 10.38
C ASN A 121 17.01 -12.52 10.95
N ASP A 122 17.90 -13.29 10.28
CA ASP A 122 18.35 -14.62 10.71
C ASP A 122 17.21 -15.64 10.95
N LEU A 123 16.11 -15.57 10.20
CA LEU A 123 15.02 -16.51 10.32
C LEU A 123 15.33 -17.87 9.68
N GLU A 124 14.90 -18.95 10.35
CA GLU A 124 14.86 -20.28 9.72
C GLU A 124 13.76 -20.33 8.66
N ILE A 125 14.12 -20.68 7.41
CA ILE A 125 13.18 -20.73 6.28
C ILE A 125 12.72 -22.15 6.05
N ILE A 126 11.39 -22.35 6.04
CA ILE A 126 10.76 -23.62 5.69
C ILE A 126 10.04 -23.45 4.36
N PRO A 127 10.56 -24.02 3.26
CA PRO A 127 9.89 -23.94 1.95
C PRO A 127 8.67 -24.85 1.89
N VAL A 128 7.54 -24.27 1.44
CA VAL A 128 6.26 -24.95 1.25
C VAL A 128 5.80 -24.77 -0.18
N LEU A 129 5.69 -25.86 -0.91
CA LEU A 129 5.16 -25.89 -2.27
C LEU A 129 3.65 -26.10 -2.21
N ASN A 130 2.89 -25.03 -2.33
CA ASN A 130 1.43 -25.05 -2.17
C ASN A 130 0.70 -25.27 -3.51
N LYS A 131 -0.57 -25.65 -3.42
CA LYS A 131 -1.49 -25.90 -4.52
C LYS A 131 -1.06 -27.06 -5.43
N VAL A 132 -0.43 -28.10 -4.89
CA VAL A 132 -0.05 -29.30 -5.64
C VAL A 132 -1.23 -30.09 -6.17
N ASP A 133 -2.45 -29.77 -5.73
CA ASP A 133 -3.71 -30.35 -6.19
C ASP A 133 -4.20 -29.78 -7.54
N LEU A 134 -3.63 -28.69 -8.03
CA LEU A 134 -4.05 -28.08 -9.28
C LEU A 134 -3.57 -28.89 -10.51
N PRO A 135 -4.41 -29.04 -11.54
CA PRO A 135 -4.00 -29.72 -12.79
C PRO A 135 -2.85 -29.01 -13.52
N SER A 136 -2.66 -27.71 -13.27
CA SER A 136 -1.59 -26.89 -13.85
C SER A 136 -0.31 -26.87 -13.01
N ALA A 137 -0.31 -27.57 -11.85
CA ALA A 137 0.87 -27.65 -10.99
C ALA A 137 2.02 -28.39 -11.68
N ASN A 138 3.24 -27.88 -11.50
CA ASN A 138 4.47 -28.55 -11.90
C ASN A 138 5.41 -28.69 -10.69
N PRO A 139 5.13 -29.65 -9.77
CA PRO A 139 5.85 -29.75 -8.51
C PRO A 139 7.36 -30.01 -8.67
N GLU A 140 7.79 -30.78 -9.68
CA GLU A 140 9.20 -31.11 -9.89
C GLU A 140 9.99 -29.85 -10.26
N GLU A 141 9.57 -29.12 -11.29
CA GLU A 141 10.23 -27.91 -11.76
C GLU A 141 10.27 -26.81 -10.68
N VAL A 142 9.14 -26.59 -9.98
CA VAL A 142 9.08 -25.54 -8.95
C VAL A 142 9.88 -25.94 -7.71
N THR A 143 10.01 -27.24 -7.40
CA THR A 143 10.92 -27.71 -6.35
C THR A 143 12.37 -27.40 -6.72
N ASP A 144 12.78 -27.65 -7.95
CA ASP A 144 14.13 -27.32 -8.44
C ASP A 144 14.40 -25.80 -8.35
N ASP A 145 13.43 -24.97 -8.76
CA ASP A 145 13.51 -23.51 -8.62
C ASP A 145 13.72 -23.07 -7.14
N ILE A 146 13.02 -23.69 -6.19
CA ILE A 146 13.15 -23.41 -4.76
C ILE A 146 14.52 -23.88 -4.23
N VAL A 147 14.97 -25.05 -4.65
CA VAL A 147 16.30 -25.60 -4.28
C VAL A 147 17.41 -24.68 -4.77
N ASP A 148 17.33 -24.20 -6.00
CA ASP A 148 18.30 -23.26 -6.57
C ASP A 148 18.29 -21.91 -5.83
N LEU A 149 17.11 -21.41 -5.42
CA LEU A 149 16.99 -20.16 -4.69
C LEU A 149 17.53 -20.23 -3.26
N LEU A 150 17.23 -21.32 -2.53
CA LEU A 150 17.55 -21.45 -1.11
C LEU A 150 18.85 -22.21 -0.84
N GLY A 151 19.36 -22.97 -1.81
CA GLY A 151 20.47 -23.89 -1.60
C GLY A 151 20.12 -25.07 -0.68
N CYS A 152 18.82 -25.39 -0.53
CA CYS A 152 18.34 -26.48 0.30
C CYS A 152 18.26 -27.80 -0.48
N LYS A 153 17.90 -28.90 0.18
CA LYS A 153 17.66 -30.18 -0.50
C LYS A 153 16.20 -30.28 -0.94
N ALA A 154 15.93 -31.01 -2.01
CA ALA A 154 14.57 -31.23 -2.52
C ALA A 154 13.63 -31.86 -1.47
N GLU A 155 14.18 -32.74 -0.60
CA GLU A 155 13.42 -33.37 0.48
C GLU A 155 13.00 -32.39 1.60
N GLU A 156 13.59 -31.21 1.65
CA GLU A 156 13.25 -30.15 2.61
C GLU A 156 12.08 -29.28 2.16
N VAL A 157 11.72 -29.33 0.87
CA VAL A 157 10.55 -28.66 0.31
C VAL A 157 9.30 -29.49 0.59
N ILE A 158 8.34 -28.91 1.31
CA ILE A 158 7.14 -29.62 1.74
C ILE A 158 6.01 -29.43 0.73
N PRO A 159 5.61 -30.48 -0.03
CA PRO A 159 4.46 -30.39 -0.91
C PRO A 159 3.16 -30.30 -0.11
N ALA A 160 2.33 -29.32 -0.43
CA ALA A 160 1.12 -29.03 0.30
C ALA A 160 -0.05 -28.59 -0.60
N SER A 161 -1.25 -28.77 -0.09
CA SER A 161 -2.44 -28.10 -0.58
C SER A 161 -3.24 -27.56 0.60
N ALA A 162 -3.18 -26.27 0.80
CA ALA A 162 -3.96 -25.60 1.83
C ALA A 162 -5.47 -25.85 1.66
N LYS A 163 -5.94 -25.96 0.41
CA LYS A 163 -7.34 -26.21 0.08
C LYS A 163 -7.79 -27.62 0.51
N THR A 164 -7.00 -28.64 0.23
CA THR A 164 -7.38 -30.05 0.48
C THR A 164 -6.86 -30.59 1.81
N GLY A 165 -5.89 -29.88 2.45
CA GLY A 165 -5.30 -30.29 3.72
C GLY A 165 -4.07 -31.21 3.58
N ILE A 166 -3.59 -31.45 2.36
CA ILE A 166 -2.37 -32.22 2.11
C ILE A 166 -1.16 -31.49 2.66
N GLY A 167 -0.23 -32.19 3.33
CA GLY A 167 1.05 -31.66 3.79
C GLY A 167 1.00 -30.81 5.08
N ILE A 168 -0.18 -30.58 5.66
CA ILE A 168 -0.32 -29.69 6.83
C ILE A 168 0.36 -30.26 8.09
N GLY A 169 0.25 -31.57 8.31
CA GLY A 169 0.92 -32.24 9.43
C GLY A 169 2.44 -32.18 9.32
N GLU A 170 2.98 -32.31 8.11
CA GLU A 170 4.40 -32.19 7.79
C GLU A 170 4.91 -30.77 8.01
N ILE A 171 4.11 -29.76 7.64
CA ILE A 171 4.43 -28.33 7.91
C ILE A 171 4.50 -28.09 9.42
N LEU A 172 3.52 -28.55 10.22
CA LEU A 172 3.53 -28.39 11.67
C LEU A 172 4.71 -29.12 12.32
N THR A 173 5.06 -30.31 11.81
CA THR A 173 6.25 -31.04 12.25
C THR A 173 7.52 -30.26 11.94
N ALA A 174 7.65 -29.72 10.74
CA ALA A 174 8.82 -28.93 10.35
C ALA A 174 8.94 -27.63 11.19
N ILE A 175 7.83 -26.94 11.48
CA ILE A 175 7.81 -25.78 12.38
C ILE A 175 8.41 -26.14 13.74
N ILE A 176 8.02 -27.27 14.32
CA ILE A 176 8.48 -27.71 15.65
C ILE A 176 9.94 -28.13 15.61
N ASP A 177 10.31 -28.94 14.63
CA ASP A 177 11.62 -29.58 14.57
C ASP A 177 12.73 -28.65 14.03
N ARG A 178 12.40 -27.67 13.12
CA ARG A 178 13.38 -26.81 12.46
C ARG A 178 13.46 -25.40 13.06
N ILE A 179 12.32 -24.77 13.36
CA ILE A 179 12.34 -23.39 13.90
C ILE A 179 12.93 -23.44 15.33
N PRO A 180 13.96 -22.63 15.61
CA PRO A 180 14.55 -22.59 16.94
C PRO A 180 13.57 -22.02 17.97
N ALA A 181 13.71 -22.47 19.22
CA ALA A 181 12.98 -21.84 20.33
C ALA A 181 13.46 -20.38 20.53
N PRO A 182 12.56 -19.47 20.97
CA PRO A 182 12.94 -18.09 21.24
C PRO A 182 14.13 -18.02 22.21
N LYS A 183 15.08 -17.15 21.90
CA LYS A 183 16.20 -16.83 22.79
C LYS A 183 15.73 -15.77 23.78
N GLY A 184 15.99 -15.96 25.07
CA GLY A 184 15.64 -14.97 26.09
C GLY A 184 16.01 -15.44 27.49
N ASN A 185 15.97 -14.52 28.44
CA ASN A 185 16.27 -14.79 29.84
C ASN A 185 15.18 -14.18 30.73
N LEU A 186 14.59 -14.99 31.61
CA LEU A 186 13.54 -14.57 32.54
C LEU A 186 14.08 -13.69 33.68
N ASP A 187 15.37 -13.84 34.01
CA ASP A 187 16.00 -13.12 35.13
C ASP A 187 16.52 -11.73 34.71
N GLU A 188 16.47 -11.41 33.44
CA GLU A 188 16.86 -10.08 32.94
C GLU A 188 15.71 -9.08 33.05
N ALA A 189 16.06 -7.77 32.96
CA ALA A 189 15.07 -6.70 32.93
C ALA A 189 14.09 -6.89 31.76
N LEU A 190 12.83 -6.55 32.01
CA LEU A 190 11.80 -6.63 30.97
C LEU A 190 12.23 -5.87 29.71
N GLN A 191 12.20 -6.58 28.59
CA GLN A 191 12.43 -6.07 27.26
C GLN A 191 11.44 -6.71 26.31
N ALA A 192 10.48 -5.94 25.82
CA ALA A 192 9.50 -6.42 24.85
C ALA A 192 9.42 -5.49 23.66
N LEU A 193 9.37 -6.08 22.45
CA LEU A 193 9.25 -5.40 21.17
C LEU A 193 7.78 -5.16 20.84
N VAL A 194 7.41 -3.92 20.60
CA VAL A 194 6.10 -3.57 20.01
C VAL A 194 6.17 -3.78 18.50
N PHE A 195 5.41 -4.73 17.96
CA PHE A 195 5.39 -4.97 16.53
C PHE A 195 4.12 -4.44 15.83
N ASP A 196 3.02 -4.23 16.59
CA ASP A 196 1.80 -3.61 16.06
C ASP A 196 0.96 -2.97 17.16
N SER A 197 -0.01 -2.13 16.78
CA SER A 197 -0.99 -1.55 17.70
C SER A 197 -2.32 -1.26 17.00
N VAL A 198 -3.42 -1.39 17.75
CA VAL A 198 -4.77 -1.12 17.26
C VAL A 198 -5.49 -0.20 18.26
N TYR A 199 -6.14 0.82 17.75
CA TYR A 199 -6.96 1.70 18.59
C TYR A 199 -8.37 1.14 18.75
N ASN A 200 -8.79 0.98 20.00
CA ASN A 200 -10.14 0.59 20.37
C ASN A 200 -10.82 1.77 21.07
N PRO A 201 -11.98 2.27 20.57
CA PRO A 201 -12.66 3.45 21.15
C PRO A 201 -13.02 3.30 22.64
N PHE A 202 -13.20 2.05 23.12
CA PHE A 202 -13.62 1.75 24.50
C PHE A 202 -12.44 1.48 25.43
N ARG A 203 -11.38 0.86 24.92
CA ARG A 203 -10.25 0.33 25.71
C ARG A 203 -8.95 1.16 25.51
N GLY A 204 -8.94 2.07 24.55
CA GLY A 204 -7.74 2.80 24.13
C GLY A 204 -6.84 1.99 23.20
N VAL A 205 -5.55 2.27 23.21
CA VAL A 205 -4.56 1.57 22.36
C VAL A 205 -4.31 0.17 22.91
N GLU A 206 -4.57 -0.83 22.10
CA GLU A 206 -4.20 -2.23 22.30
C GLU A 206 -2.85 -2.45 21.61
N THR A 207 -1.82 -2.74 22.38
CA THR A 207 -0.45 -2.89 21.89
C THR A 207 -0.11 -4.38 21.75
N TYR A 208 0.35 -4.79 20.57
CA TYR A 208 0.82 -6.15 20.32
C TYR A 208 2.34 -6.20 20.45
N PHE A 209 2.82 -7.13 21.25
CA PHE A 209 4.24 -7.18 21.59
C PHE A 209 4.76 -8.62 21.70
N ARG A 210 6.06 -8.74 21.56
CA ARG A 210 6.81 -9.95 21.86
C ARG A 210 7.77 -9.69 23.01
N VAL A 211 7.76 -10.54 24.04
CA VAL A 211 8.72 -10.47 25.14
C VAL A 211 10.04 -11.14 24.75
N ILE A 212 11.13 -10.37 24.75
CA ILE A 212 12.48 -10.87 24.49
C ILE A 212 13.11 -11.35 25.81
N HIS A 213 13.12 -10.50 26.84
CA HIS A 213 13.66 -10.80 28.17
C HIS A 213 12.66 -10.44 29.26
N GLY A 214 12.79 -11.12 30.41
CA GLY A 214 11.97 -10.85 31.58
C GLY A 214 10.52 -11.30 31.44
N GLU A 215 9.63 -10.64 32.15
CA GLU A 215 8.20 -10.88 32.14
C GLU A 215 7.41 -9.59 32.35
N ILE A 216 6.19 -9.53 31.84
CA ILE A 216 5.24 -8.44 32.06
C ILE A 216 4.03 -8.99 32.83
N LYS A 217 3.60 -8.28 33.88
CA LYS A 217 2.49 -8.67 34.77
C LYS A 217 1.35 -7.68 34.67
N LYS A 218 0.14 -8.15 34.83
CA LYS A 218 -1.04 -7.30 35.03
C LYS A 218 -0.82 -6.40 36.24
N GLY A 219 -1.11 -5.09 36.09
CA GLY A 219 -0.93 -4.06 37.13
C GLY A 219 0.51 -3.54 37.27
N GLN A 220 1.50 -4.09 36.54
CA GLN A 220 2.87 -3.62 36.54
C GLN A 220 2.98 -2.22 35.90
N LYS A 221 3.80 -1.34 36.47
CA LYS A 221 4.11 -0.06 35.86
C LYS A 221 5.20 -0.24 34.81
N ILE A 222 4.85 -0.06 33.57
CA ILE A 222 5.73 -0.21 32.41
C ILE A 222 6.10 1.15 31.84
N LYS A 223 7.15 1.18 31.01
CA LYS A 223 7.65 2.35 30.32
C LYS A 223 7.88 2.04 28.84
N PHE A 224 7.39 2.90 27.97
CA PHE A 224 7.73 2.94 26.56
C PHE A 224 9.00 3.78 26.38
N VAL A 225 10.06 3.18 25.84
CA VAL A 225 11.39 3.80 25.83
C VAL A 225 11.44 4.98 24.87
N ALA A 226 10.91 4.84 23.65
CA ALA A 226 10.97 5.88 22.62
C ALA A 226 10.17 7.14 22.96
N THR A 227 9.04 6.98 23.66
CA THR A 227 8.19 8.12 24.06
C THR A 227 8.46 8.61 25.48
N ASP A 228 9.31 7.91 26.25
CA ASP A 228 9.65 8.16 27.65
C ASP A 228 8.43 8.20 28.60
N LYS A 229 7.30 7.59 28.21
CA LYS A 229 6.05 7.59 28.97
C LYS A 229 5.85 6.30 29.73
N SER A 230 5.23 6.39 30.90
CA SER A 230 4.97 5.23 31.78
C SER A 230 3.48 5.08 32.04
N TYR A 231 3.01 3.83 32.00
CA TYR A 231 1.61 3.45 32.19
C TYR A 231 1.50 2.20 33.05
N PHE A 232 0.30 1.90 33.55
CA PHE A 232 0.03 0.62 34.18
C PHE A 232 -0.46 -0.37 33.11
N ALA A 233 -0.01 -1.60 33.21
CA ALA A 233 -0.50 -2.70 32.38
C ALA A 233 -1.85 -3.18 32.94
N ASP A 234 -2.94 -2.51 32.55
CA ASP A 234 -4.28 -2.80 33.06
C ASP A 234 -4.70 -4.22 32.72
N GLU A 235 -4.35 -4.68 31.54
CA GLU A 235 -4.56 -6.05 31.08
C GLU A 235 -3.40 -6.49 30.18
N VAL A 236 -2.99 -7.74 30.38
CA VAL A 236 -2.05 -8.45 29.49
C VAL A 236 -2.64 -9.81 29.15
N GLY A 237 -2.32 -10.35 27.99
CA GLY A 237 -2.84 -11.64 27.57
C GLY A 237 -2.26 -12.13 26.26
N THR A 238 -2.72 -13.26 25.79
CA THR A 238 -2.35 -13.86 24.50
C THR A 238 -3.50 -13.75 23.51
N LEU A 239 -3.15 -13.74 22.23
CA LEU A 239 -4.07 -13.64 21.12
C LEU A 239 -4.37 -15.05 20.61
N LYS A 240 -5.60 -15.51 20.80
CA LYS A 240 -6.19 -16.61 20.06
C LYS A 240 -7.14 -16.00 19.03
N LEU A 241 -8.24 -16.65 18.68
CA LEU A 241 -9.30 -15.99 17.89
C LEU A 241 -9.88 -14.76 18.61
N THR A 242 -9.86 -14.81 19.93
CA THR A 242 -10.19 -13.69 20.81
C THR A 242 -9.05 -13.44 21.78
N GLN A 243 -9.07 -12.30 22.43
CA GLN A 243 -8.13 -11.95 23.49
C GLN A 243 -8.33 -12.84 24.72
N HIS A 244 -7.26 -13.46 25.19
CA HIS A 244 -7.26 -14.30 26.40
C HIS A 244 -6.41 -13.65 27.49
N PRO A 245 -7.04 -12.96 28.47
CA PRO A 245 -6.33 -12.33 29.58
C PRO A 245 -5.49 -13.33 30.39
N LYS A 246 -4.27 -12.95 30.73
CA LYS A 246 -3.35 -13.69 31.60
C LYS A 246 -2.85 -12.81 32.73
N GLN A 247 -2.30 -13.42 33.80
CA GLN A 247 -1.66 -12.65 34.85
C GLN A 247 -0.24 -12.22 34.50
N THR A 248 0.42 -13.02 33.66
CA THR A 248 1.83 -12.80 33.29
C THR A 248 2.08 -13.30 31.88
N ILE A 249 2.85 -12.54 31.10
CA ILE A 249 3.42 -12.93 29.81
C ILE A 249 4.94 -12.96 29.97
N LYS A 250 5.60 -14.01 29.49
CA LYS A 250 7.01 -14.30 29.76
C LYS A 250 7.86 -14.18 28.50
N ALA A 251 9.18 -14.13 28.69
CA ALA A 251 10.14 -14.17 27.59
C ALA A 251 9.83 -15.30 26.60
N GLY A 252 9.83 -14.97 25.31
CA GLY A 252 9.47 -15.84 24.18
C GLY A 252 8.00 -15.79 23.78
N ASP A 253 7.10 -15.33 24.64
CA ASP A 253 5.66 -15.23 24.33
C ASP A 253 5.35 -13.99 23.46
N VAL A 254 4.35 -14.13 22.60
CA VAL A 254 3.66 -13.06 21.89
C VAL A 254 2.34 -12.76 22.60
N GLY A 255 2.04 -11.49 22.80
CA GLY A 255 0.85 -11.11 23.54
C GLY A 255 0.33 -9.72 23.22
N TYR A 256 -0.71 -9.33 23.93
CA TYR A 256 -1.28 -7.99 23.88
C TYR A 256 -1.26 -7.32 25.26
N LEU A 257 -1.26 -6.00 25.22
CA LEU A 257 -1.24 -5.12 26.38
C LEU A 257 -2.27 -4.01 26.21
N ILE A 258 -3.02 -3.72 27.26
CA ILE A 258 -3.93 -2.59 27.37
C ILE A 258 -3.50 -1.73 28.54
N THR A 259 -3.38 -0.43 28.27
CA THR A 259 -2.90 0.57 29.23
C THR A 259 -3.82 1.77 29.36
N GLY A 260 -4.98 1.75 28.67
CA GLY A 260 -5.92 2.88 28.64
C GLY A 260 -5.40 4.13 27.92
N ILE A 261 -4.32 4.04 27.15
CA ILE A 261 -3.78 5.13 26.32
C ILE A 261 -4.82 5.51 25.27
N LYS A 262 -5.14 6.79 25.17
CA LYS A 262 -6.14 7.32 24.21
C LYS A 262 -5.51 7.91 22.95
N ASP A 263 -4.25 8.30 23.00
CA ASP A 263 -3.52 8.85 21.86
C ASP A 263 -2.56 7.79 21.29
N ALA A 264 -2.86 7.28 20.10
CA ALA A 264 -2.04 6.25 19.46
C ALA A 264 -0.60 6.70 19.19
N ARG A 265 -0.34 8.00 19.09
CA ARG A 265 1.01 8.56 18.91
C ARG A 265 1.93 8.32 20.11
N GLU A 266 1.38 7.95 21.27
CA GLU A 266 2.12 7.61 22.48
C GLU A 266 2.69 6.19 22.45
N VAL A 267 2.21 5.34 21.54
CA VAL A 267 2.70 3.98 21.32
C VAL A 267 3.31 3.91 19.91
N LYS A 268 4.62 3.92 19.84
CA LYS A 268 5.31 3.74 18.56
C LYS A 268 5.53 2.26 18.29
N VAL A 269 5.21 1.83 17.09
CA VAL A 269 5.59 0.48 16.62
C VAL A 269 7.11 0.45 16.45
N GLY A 270 7.75 -0.64 16.92
CA GLY A 270 9.20 -0.75 17.04
C GLY A 270 9.76 -0.26 18.37
N ASP A 271 8.92 0.30 19.26
CA ASP A 271 9.37 0.73 20.59
C ASP A 271 9.64 -0.47 21.50
N THR A 272 10.44 -0.23 22.52
CA THR A 272 10.73 -1.18 23.59
C THR A 272 9.86 -0.89 24.80
N ILE A 273 9.12 -1.90 25.27
CA ILE A 273 8.45 -1.88 26.56
C ILE A 273 9.42 -2.43 27.62
N THR A 274 9.58 -1.68 28.72
CA THR A 274 10.39 -2.10 29.85
C THR A 274 9.70 -1.86 31.20
N ASP A 275 10.23 -2.40 32.28
CA ASP A 275 9.75 -2.11 33.64
C ASP A 275 10.16 -0.69 34.04
N SER A 276 9.21 0.11 34.52
CA SER A 276 9.48 1.47 34.97
C SER A 276 10.39 1.52 36.21
N ALA A 277 10.37 0.49 37.07
CA ALA A 277 11.20 0.40 38.27
C ALA A 277 12.61 -0.16 37.99
N ASN A 278 12.73 -1.03 36.97
CA ASN A 278 14.01 -1.62 36.56
C ASN A 278 14.13 -1.57 35.04
N PRO A 279 14.35 -0.39 34.43
CA PRO A 279 14.37 -0.26 32.99
C PRO A 279 15.56 -0.97 32.36
N THR A 280 15.36 -1.54 31.17
CA THR A 280 16.44 -2.13 30.38
C THR A 280 17.47 -1.06 29.99
N LYS A 281 18.74 -1.43 30.00
CA LYS A 281 19.83 -0.55 29.56
C LYS A 281 20.05 -0.57 28.05
N ASN A 282 19.58 -1.62 27.39
CA ASN A 282 19.77 -1.86 25.97
C ASN A 282 18.39 -1.95 25.30
N PRO A 283 17.78 -0.83 24.89
CA PRO A 283 16.53 -0.90 24.13
C PRO A 283 16.75 -1.62 22.81
N ILE A 284 15.71 -2.29 22.31
CA ILE A 284 15.72 -2.94 20.99
C ILE A 284 15.88 -1.85 19.94
N ALA A 285 16.68 -2.09 18.92
CA ALA A 285 16.73 -1.19 17.77
C ALA A 285 15.33 -1.08 17.17
N GLY A 286 14.79 0.13 17.17
CA GLY A 286 13.45 0.40 16.64
C GLY A 286 13.40 0.28 15.13
N PHE A 287 12.19 0.31 14.58
CA PHE A 287 11.99 0.40 13.13
C PHE A 287 12.22 1.83 12.65
N GLU A 288 12.67 1.98 11.42
CA GLU A 288 12.74 3.29 10.77
C GLU A 288 11.34 3.88 10.59
N ASP A 289 11.22 5.21 10.69
CA ASP A 289 9.96 5.89 10.39
C ASP A 289 9.62 5.74 8.90
N VAL A 290 8.41 5.30 8.62
CA VAL A 290 7.94 5.11 7.25
C VAL A 290 7.74 6.46 6.58
N LYS A 291 8.36 6.64 5.42
CA LYS A 291 8.18 7.85 4.61
C LYS A 291 7.13 7.58 3.53
N PRO A 292 6.10 8.41 3.43
CA PRO A 292 5.16 8.31 2.32
C PRO A 292 5.86 8.46 0.97
N MET A 293 5.44 7.68 0.00
CA MET A 293 5.99 7.68 -1.35
C MET A 293 5.04 8.34 -2.36
N VAL A 294 3.74 8.25 -2.11
CA VAL A 294 2.67 8.78 -2.97
C VAL A 294 1.86 9.82 -2.20
N PHE A 295 1.56 10.94 -2.83
CA PHE A 295 0.79 12.02 -2.23
C PHE A 295 -0.43 12.34 -3.07
N ALA A 296 -1.60 12.49 -2.42
CA ALA A 296 -2.82 12.95 -3.05
C ALA A 296 -3.61 13.84 -2.11
N GLY A 297 -4.41 14.75 -2.68
CA GLY A 297 -5.40 15.51 -1.92
C GLY A 297 -6.66 14.68 -1.73
N ILE A 298 -7.22 14.67 -0.54
CA ILE A 298 -8.54 14.09 -0.22
C ILE A 298 -9.48 15.21 0.18
N TYR A 299 -10.59 15.34 -0.52
CA TYR A 299 -11.60 16.38 -0.32
C TYR A 299 -12.97 15.76 -0.13
N PRO A 300 -13.83 16.28 0.75
CA PRO A 300 -15.20 15.82 0.85
C PRO A 300 -15.97 16.26 -0.41
N VAL A 301 -16.99 15.50 -0.79
CA VAL A 301 -17.88 15.88 -1.91
C VAL A 301 -18.66 17.13 -1.55
N ASP A 302 -19.15 17.21 -0.33
CA ASP A 302 -19.79 18.39 0.23
C ASP A 302 -18.82 19.15 1.14
N THR A 303 -18.63 20.44 0.88
CA THR A 303 -17.67 21.26 1.65
C THR A 303 -18.05 21.42 3.13
N GLU A 304 -19.33 21.19 3.49
CA GLU A 304 -19.82 21.22 4.87
C GLU A 304 -19.27 20.02 5.68
N ASP A 305 -18.92 18.91 5.04
CA ASP A 305 -18.44 17.67 5.68
C ASP A 305 -16.95 17.71 6.04
N PHE A 306 -16.28 18.85 5.90
CA PHE A 306 -14.83 18.95 6.16
C PHE A 306 -14.42 18.54 7.59
N GLU A 307 -15.18 18.94 8.61
CA GLU A 307 -14.88 18.58 10.01
C GLU A 307 -15.14 17.10 10.28
N GLU A 308 -16.13 16.50 9.60
CA GLU A 308 -16.39 15.06 9.68
C GLU A 308 -15.29 14.27 9.00
N LEU A 309 -14.81 14.73 7.83
CA LEU A 309 -13.65 14.16 7.16
C LEU A 309 -12.40 14.23 8.05
N ARG A 310 -12.17 15.37 8.74
CA ARG A 310 -11.06 15.50 9.70
C ARG A 310 -11.13 14.44 10.78
N SER A 311 -12.28 14.31 11.43
CA SER A 311 -12.49 13.31 12.50
C SER A 311 -12.28 11.89 12.00
N SER A 312 -12.72 11.59 10.77
CA SER A 312 -12.55 10.28 10.13
C SER A 312 -11.09 9.98 9.82
N MET A 313 -10.36 10.96 9.28
CA MET A 313 -8.91 10.84 9.01
C MET A 313 -8.10 10.64 10.30
N GLU A 314 -8.42 11.37 11.37
CA GLU A 314 -7.79 11.18 12.68
C GLU A 314 -8.02 9.78 13.24
N LYS A 315 -9.24 9.25 13.13
CA LYS A 315 -9.58 7.87 13.55
C LYS A 315 -8.85 6.81 12.70
N LEU A 316 -8.75 7.03 11.39
CA LEU A 316 -7.97 6.14 10.52
C LEU A 316 -6.49 6.13 10.89
N GLN A 317 -5.90 7.30 11.15
CA GLN A 317 -4.50 7.42 11.55
C GLN A 317 -4.19 6.71 12.88
N LEU A 318 -5.15 6.61 13.80
CA LEU A 318 -4.99 5.83 15.03
C LEU A 318 -4.75 4.33 14.76
N ASN A 319 -5.30 3.83 13.65
CA ASN A 319 -5.18 2.44 13.25
C ASN A 319 -4.17 2.21 12.11
N ASP A 320 -3.66 3.28 11.52
CA ASP A 320 -2.72 3.23 10.41
C ASP A 320 -1.65 4.33 10.60
N ALA A 321 -0.57 3.98 11.28
CA ALA A 321 0.51 4.90 11.59
C ALA A 321 1.28 5.40 10.34
N SER A 322 1.11 4.75 9.20
CA SER A 322 1.73 5.14 7.93
C SER A 322 0.98 6.27 7.21
N LEU A 323 -0.30 6.49 7.57
CA LEU A 323 -1.11 7.57 7.01
C LEU A 323 -0.67 8.92 7.59
N VAL A 324 -0.14 9.77 6.74
CA VAL A 324 0.23 11.15 7.07
C VAL A 324 -0.70 12.11 6.34
N PHE A 325 -1.26 13.10 7.03
CA PHE A 325 -2.09 14.11 6.40
C PHE A 325 -1.93 15.49 7.04
N GLN A 326 -2.14 16.51 6.23
CA GLN A 326 -2.14 17.91 6.66
C GLN A 326 -3.25 18.67 5.94
N PRO A 327 -3.83 19.72 6.56
CA PRO A 327 -4.85 20.53 5.92
C PRO A 327 -4.35 21.16 4.62
N GLU A 328 -5.20 21.13 3.60
CA GLU A 328 -4.95 21.73 2.29
C GLU A 328 -6.21 22.44 1.81
N SER A 329 -6.06 23.43 0.94
CA SER A 329 -7.19 24.09 0.27
C SER A 329 -6.98 24.11 -1.23
N SER A 330 -8.04 23.79 -1.97
CA SER A 330 -8.09 23.84 -3.43
C SER A 330 -9.07 24.91 -3.87
N ALA A 331 -8.70 25.70 -4.86
CA ALA A 331 -9.62 26.70 -5.43
C ALA A 331 -10.84 26.05 -6.10
N ALA A 332 -10.70 24.80 -6.57
CA ALA A 332 -11.76 24.04 -7.22
C ALA A 332 -12.61 23.20 -6.26
N LEU A 333 -11.99 22.62 -5.22
CA LEU A 333 -12.60 21.60 -4.34
C LEU A 333 -12.85 22.09 -2.90
N GLY A 334 -12.37 23.29 -2.53
CA GLY A 334 -12.51 23.82 -1.18
C GLY A 334 -11.48 23.28 -0.20
N PHE A 335 -11.90 23.05 1.05
CA PHE A 335 -11.01 22.54 2.10
C PHE A 335 -10.93 21.02 2.09
N GLY A 336 -9.74 20.47 2.29
CA GLY A 336 -9.45 19.06 2.34
C GLY A 336 -8.13 18.78 3.02
N PHE A 337 -7.53 17.63 2.72
CA PHE A 337 -6.26 17.20 3.30
C PHE A 337 -5.31 16.74 2.20
N ARG A 338 -4.06 17.16 2.31
CA ARG A 338 -2.95 16.56 1.59
C ARG A 338 -2.49 15.33 2.33
N CYS A 339 -2.62 14.17 1.73
CA CYS A 339 -2.33 12.88 2.34
C CYS A 339 -1.09 12.25 1.70
N GLY A 340 -0.29 11.60 2.54
CA GLY A 340 0.83 10.78 2.11
C GLY A 340 0.53 9.31 2.35
N PHE A 341 0.83 8.47 1.36
CA PHE A 341 0.54 7.04 1.32
C PHE A 341 1.80 6.24 1.00
N LEU A 342 1.83 4.98 1.39
CA LEU A 342 2.93 4.05 1.07
C LEU A 342 3.00 3.74 -0.44
N GLY A 343 1.83 3.63 -1.08
CA GLY A 343 1.67 3.36 -2.50
C GLY A 343 0.24 3.56 -2.96
N MET A 344 -0.06 3.14 -4.18
CA MET A 344 -1.40 3.30 -4.77
C MET A 344 -2.44 2.42 -4.09
N LEU A 345 -2.11 1.17 -3.79
CA LEU A 345 -3.03 0.27 -3.10
C LEU A 345 -3.39 0.80 -1.71
N HIS A 346 -2.41 1.34 -0.99
CA HIS A 346 -2.66 1.98 0.30
C HIS A 346 -3.63 3.16 0.17
N MET A 347 -3.47 4.02 -0.84
CA MET A 347 -4.39 5.14 -1.11
C MET A 347 -5.81 4.65 -1.39
N GLU A 348 -5.98 3.63 -2.23
CA GLU A 348 -7.29 3.04 -2.54
C GLU A 348 -7.96 2.45 -1.30
N ILE A 349 -7.19 1.75 -0.46
CA ILE A 349 -7.69 1.18 0.80
C ILE A 349 -8.18 2.27 1.75
N ILE A 350 -7.42 3.36 1.92
CA ILE A 350 -7.83 4.48 2.77
C ILE A 350 -9.12 5.13 2.22
N GLN A 351 -9.23 5.31 0.90
CA GLN A 351 -10.44 5.84 0.28
C GLN A 351 -11.66 4.92 0.53
N GLU A 352 -11.52 3.61 0.31
CA GLU A 352 -12.62 2.67 0.56
C GLU A 352 -12.98 2.56 2.04
N ARG A 353 -12.02 2.67 2.95
CA ARG A 353 -12.27 2.70 4.39
C ARG A 353 -13.04 3.96 4.81
N LEU A 354 -12.71 5.13 4.24
CA LEU A 354 -13.49 6.36 4.47
C LEU A 354 -14.95 6.17 4.06
N GLU A 355 -15.18 5.55 2.90
CA GLU A 355 -16.53 5.32 2.41
C GLU A 355 -17.28 4.27 3.24
N ARG A 356 -16.66 3.13 3.59
CA ARG A 356 -17.35 2.01 4.24
C ARG A 356 -17.45 2.13 5.76
N GLU A 357 -16.39 2.62 6.42
CA GLU A 357 -16.35 2.70 7.89
C GLU A 357 -16.95 4.01 8.43
N PHE A 358 -16.91 5.08 7.62
CA PHE A 358 -17.32 6.42 8.05
C PHE A 358 -18.43 7.04 7.19
N ASP A 359 -18.95 6.32 6.19
CA ASP A 359 -19.97 6.81 5.22
C ASP A 359 -19.54 8.12 4.53
N MET A 360 -18.23 8.29 4.32
CA MET A 360 -17.64 9.53 3.82
C MET A 360 -17.20 9.36 2.36
N THR A 361 -17.98 9.88 1.43
CA THR A 361 -17.61 9.92 0.01
C THR A 361 -16.61 11.06 -0.23
N VAL A 362 -15.45 10.74 -0.80
CA VAL A 362 -14.36 11.68 -1.01
C VAL A 362 -13.92 11.79 -2.47
N ILE A 363 -13.37 12.95 -2.82
CA ILE A 363 -12.70 13.20 -4.09
C ILE A 363 -11.20 13.14 -3.85
N THR A 364 -10.52 12.23 -4.56
CA THR A 364 -9.05 12.16 -4.58
C THR A 364 -8.50 12.89 -5.78
N THR A 365 -7.48 13.73 -5.54
CA THR A 365 -6.75 14.39 -6.64
C THR A 365 -5.78 13.41 -7.32
N VAL A 366 -5.22 13.83 -8.45
CA VAL A 366 -4.17 13.05 -9.14
C VAL A 366 -3.03 12.76 -8.18
N PRO A 367 -2.70 11.47 -7.90
CA PRO A 367 -1.56 11.13 -7.07
C PRO A 367 -0.27 11.62 -7.71
N ASN A 368 0.67 12.03 -6.88
CA ASN A 368 2.01 12.36 -7.30
C ASN A 368 3.04 11.93 -6.27
N VAL A 369 4.30 12.00 -6.63
CA VAL A 369 5.42 11.70 -5.73
C VAL A 369 5.95 12.99 -5.11
N SER A 370 6.82 12.88 -4.10
CA SER A 370 7.52 14.03 -3.53
C SER A 370 8.70 14.40 -4.42
N TYR A 371 8.78 15.67 -4.82
CA TYR A 371 9.88 16.21 -5.62
C TYR A 371 10.73 17.16 -4.78
N HIS A 372 11.98 17.34 -5.16
CA HIS A 372 12.87 18.36 -4.61
C HIS A 372 13.15 19.43 -5.67
N ALA A 373 12.71 20.66 -5.44
CA ALA A 373 13.02 21.79 -6.27
C ALA A 373 14.14 22.62 -5.62
N PHE A 374 15.19 22.90 -6.37
CA PHE A 374 16.29 23.75 -5.94
C PHE A 374 16.18 25.10 -6.63
N THR A 375 16.22 26.18 -5.87
CA THR A 375 16.10 27.52 -6.44
C THR A 375 17.48 28.09 -6.68
N ARG A 376 17.58 29.04 -7.65
CA ARG A 376 18.85 29.74 -7.93
C ARG A 376 19.34 30.60 -6.77
N LYS A 377 18.44 30.95 -5.81
CA LYS A 377 18.80 31.70 -4.61
C LYS A 377 19.45 30.80 -3.58
N ASP A 378 18.90 29.58 -3.41
CA ASP A 378 19.36 28.61 -2.44
C ASP A 378 19.57 27.26 -3.14
N PRO A 379 20.70 27.08 -3.86
CA PRO A 379 20.92 25.90 -4.71
C PRO A 379 21.22 24.60 -3.93
N ASP A 380 21.49 24.71 -2.62
CA ASP A 380 21.85 23.57 -1.76
C ASP A 380 20.70 23.13 -0.85
N ILE A 381 19.64 23.94 -0.74
CA ILE A 381 18.48 23.65 0.12
C ILE A 381 17.28 23.27 -0.73
N PRO A 382 16.83 22.00 -0.69
CA PRO A 382 15.67 21.57 -1.46
C PRO A 382 14.37 22.14 -0.86
N VAL A 383 13.52 22.65 -1.74
CA VAL A 383 12.10 22.87 -1.45
C VAL A 383 11.36 21.58 -1.77
N THR A 384 10.79 20.93 -0.77
CA THR A 384 9.99 19.72 -0.98
C THR A 384 8.65 20.08 -1.59
N VAL A 385 8.35 19.50 -2.74
CA VAL A 385 7.12 19.74 -3.52
C VAL A 385 6.28 18.47 -3.52
N ASN A 386 5.28 18.42 -2.65
CA ASN A 386 4.31 17.31 -2.57
C ASN A 386 3.04 17.60 -3.38
N ASN A 387 2.76 18.87 -3.67
CA ASN A 387 1.68 19.30 -4.54
C ASN A 387 2.28 20.01 -5.77
N PRO A 388 1.90 19.65 -7.02
CA PRO A 388 2.38 20.32 -8.21
C PRO A 388 2.20 21.85 -8.22
N THR A 389 1.18 22.35 -7.52
CA THR A 389 0.91 23.80 -7.40
C THR A 389 1.94 24.55 -6.56
N ASP A 390 2.65 23.85 -5.67
CA ASP A 390 3.69 24.42 -4.79
C ASP A 390 5.05 24.54 -5.50
N LEU A 391 5.14 24.09 -6.77
CA LEU A 391 6.37 24.23 -7.53
C LEU A 391 6.72 25.72 -7.67
N PRO A 392 7.93 26.16 -7.27
CA PRO A 392 8.38 27.53 -7.44
C PRO A 392 8.31 28.00 -8.91
N ASP A 393 8.32 29.31 -9.12
CA ASP A 393 8.32 29.89 -10.47
C ASP A 393 9.47 29.29 -11.31
N PRO A 394 9.18 28.79 -12.53
CA PRO A 394 10.19 28.16 -13.39
C PRO A 394 11.43 29.03 -13.66
N SER A 395 11.28 30.35 -13.63
CA SER A 395 12.41 31.28 -13.82
C SER A 395 13.39 31.30 -12.65
N GLY A 396 12.91 30.93 -11.45
CA GLY A 396 13.70 30.87 -10.23
C GLY A 396 14.29 29.48 -9.93
N ILE A 397 13.89 28.44 -10.67
CA ILE A 397 14.36 27.07 -10.47
C ILE A 397 15.74 26.89 -11.11
N ASP A 398 16.65 26.25 -10.39
CA ASP A 398 17.94 25.77 -10.89
C ASP A 398 17.81 24.35 -11.42
N ARG A 399 17.33 23.42 -10.58
CA ARG A 399 17.07 22.02 -10.94
C ARG A 399 15.90 21.46 -10.15
N VAL A 400 15.30 20.40 -10.69
CA VAL A 400 14.28 19.61 -9.99
C VAL A 400 14.77 18.16 -9.95
N GLU A 401 14.60 17.54 -8.80
CA GLU A 401 14.92 16.13 -8.58
C GLU A 401 13.64 15.35 -8.31
N GLU A 402 13.57 14.13 -8.87
CA GLU A 402 12.49 13.18 -8.67
C GLU A 402 12.99 11.90 -8.01
N PRO A 403 12.14 11.21 -7.21
CA PRO A 403 12.51 9.95 -6.59
C PRO A 403 12.66 8.84 -7.64
N TYR A 404 13.74 8.09 -7.52
CA TYR A 404 14.03 6.89 -8.31
C TYR A 404 13.91 5.65 -7.46
N ILE A 405 13.55 4.57 -8.12
CA ILE A 405 13.45 3.22 -7.55
C ILE A 405 14.33 2.24 -8.34
N LYS A 406 14.76 1.22 -7.65
CA LYS A 406 15.25 -0.02 -8.24
C LYS A 406 14.07 -0.95 -8.41
N ALA A 407 13.62 -1.14 -9.64
CA ALA A 407 12.53 -2.03 -10.00
C ALA A 407 13.07 -3.41 -10.33
N THR A 408 12.57 -4.45 -9.67
CA THR A 408 12.91 -5.85 -9.93
C THR A 408 11.70 -6.54 -10.54
N ILE A 409 11.86 -7.08 -11.74
CA ILE A 409 10.78 -7.73 -12.50
C ILE A 409 11.22 -9.14 -12.83
N ILE A 410 10.44 -10.14 -12.41
CA ILE A 410 10.65 -11.53 -12.79
C ILE A 410 9.58 -11.92 -13.81
N THR A 411 10.01 -12.44 -14.95
CA THR A 411 9.09 -12.84 -16.02
C THR A 411 9.63 -14.08 -16.77
N LYS A 412 8.79 -14.70 -17.60
CA LYS A 412 9.25 -15.74 -18.53
C LYS A 412 10.09 -15.14 -19.66
N SER A 413 11.05 -15.93 -20.15
CA SER A 413 11.97 -15.53 -21.22
C SER A 413 11.25 -15.00 -22.47
N ASP A 414 10.09 -15.54 -22.82
CA ASP A 414 9.28 -15.14 -23.98
C ASP A 414 8.78 -13.69 -23.88
N PHE A 415 8.62 -13.13 -22.67
CA PHE A 415 8.08 -11.80 -22.46
C PHE A 415 9.13 -10.73 -22.15
N VAL A 416 10.42 -11.11 -22.07
CA VAL A 416 11.52 -10.19 -21.76
C VAL A 416 11.51 -8.95 -22.68
N GLY A 417 11.38 -9.15 -24.00
CA GLY A 417 11.35 -8.04 -24.95
C GLY A 417 10.20 -7.06 -24.75
N ASN A 418 9.00 -7.57 -24.43
CA ASN A 418 7.83 -6.75 -24.19
C ASN A 418 7.97 -5.95 -22.88
N VAL A 419 8.46 -6.60 -21.82
CA VAL A 419 8.71 -5.98 -20.51
C VAL A 419 9.79 -4.92 -20.63
N MET A 420 10.90 -5.20 -21.31
CA MET A 420 11.96 -4.22 -21.55
C MET A 420 11.42 -2.99 -22.30
N SER A 421 10.61 -3.18 -23.34
CA SER A 421 10.01 -2.09 -24.11
C SER A 421 9.12 -1.22 -23.22
N LEU A 422 8.30 -1.82 -22.35
CA LEU A 422 7.47 -1.09 -21.39
C LEU A 422 8.32 -0.27 -20.41
N CYS A 423 9.37 -0.88 -19.83
CA CYS A 423 10.24 -0.18 -18.89
C CYS A 423 10.99 1.00 -19.52
N ILE A 424 11.46 0.84 -20.75
CA ILE A 424 12.14 1.91 -21.51
C ILE A 424 11.14 3.05 -21.84
N GLU A 425 9.90 2.73 -22.24
CA GLU A 425 8.83 3.74 -22.44
C GLU A 425 8.60 4.56 -21.17
N LYS A 426 8.70 3.90 -20.00
CA LYS A 426 8.57 4.51 -18.67
C LYS A 426 9.90 5.06 -18.12
N ARG A 427 10.81 5.45 -18.99
CA ARG A 427 12.12 6.05 -18.66
C ARG A 427 13.03 5.15 -17.79
N GLY A 428 12.78 3.84 -17.78
CA GLY A 428 13.60 2.87 -17.06
C GLY A 428 14.97 2.68 -17.73
N ILE A 429 15.98 2.57 -16.89
CA ILE A 429 17.36 2.27 -17.30
C ILE A 429 17.68 0.86 -16.79
N ILE A 430 17.92 -0.08 -17.70
CA ILE A 430 18.29 -1.44 -17.30
C ILE A 430 19.64 -1.43 -16.59
N THR A 431 19.71 -2.06 -15.44
CA THR A 431 20.94 -2.18 -14.64
C THR A 431 21.44 -3.61 -14.59
N ASN A 432 20.55 -4.59 -14.61
CA ASN A 432 20.93 -6.01 -14.60
C ASN A 432 19.88 -6.88 -15.30
N GLN A 433 20.34 -8.03 -15.82
CA GLN A 433 19.50 -9.09 -16.35
C GLN A 433 20.13 -10.43 -15.94
N THR A 434 19.41 -11.23 -15.16
CA THR A 434 19.86 -12.52 -14.64
C THR A 434 18.85 -13.60 -15.01
N TYR A 435 19.33 -14.71 -15.54
CA TYR A 435 18.51 -15.90 -15.74
C TYR A 435 18.47 -16.67 -14.43
N LEU A 436 17.31 -16.72 -13.80
CA LEU A 436 17.09 -17.50 -12.58
C LEU A 436 16.99 -18.98 -12.92
N THR A 437 16.29 -19.28 -14.02
CA THR A 437 16.18 -20.61 -14.61
C THR A 437 16.23 -20.49 -16.14
N THR A 438 16.15 -21.60 -16.87
CA THR A 438 16.09 -21.59 -18.34
C THR A 438 14.88 -20.83 -18.89
N GLU A 439 13.77 -20.78 -18.14
CA GLU A 439 12.53 -20.14 -18.55
C GLU A 439 12.27 -18.79 -17.86
N ARG A 440 12.95 -18.50 -16.73
CA ARG A 440 12.69 -17.29 -15.92
C ARG A 440 13.86 -16.34 -15.89
N VAL A 441 13.56 -15.08 -16.08
CA VAL A 441 14.52 -13.98 -16.12
C VAL A 441 14.13 -12.92 -15.12
N GLU A 442 15.09 -12.49 -14.31
CA GLU A 442 15.02 -11.29 -13.50
C GLU A 442 15.60 -10.11 -14.27
N LEU A 443 14.84 -9.06 -14.37
CA LEU A 443 15.22 -7.78 -14.97
C LEU A 443 15.25 -6.71 -13.87
N THR A 444 16.35 -6.01 -13.75
CA THR A 444 16.48 -4.89 -12.80
C THR A 444 16.61 -3.58 -13.56
N PHE A 445 15.79 -2.60 -13.17
CA PHE A 445 15.80 -1.27 -13.77
C PHE A 445 15.89 -0.19 -12.68
N ASP A 446 16.60 0.89 -12.98
CA ASP A 446 16.42 2.16 -12.28
C ASP A 446 15.31 2.94 -12.98
N MET A 447 14.24 3.26 -12.26
CA MET A 447 13.05 3.92 -12.83
C MET A 447 12.60 5.10 -11.97
N PRO A 448 12.06 6.17 -12.57
CA PRO A 448 11.38 7.20 -11.79
C PRO A 448 10.11 6.65 -11.13
N LEU A 449 9.94 6.88 -9.83
CA LEU A 449 8.77 6.42 -9.09
C LEU A 449 7.45 6.94 -9.70
N ALA A 450 7.45 8.18 -10.20
CA ALA A 450 6.27 8.79 -10.82
C ALA A 450 5.74 8.02 -12.03
N GLU A 451 6.58 7.27 -12.74
CA GLU A 451 6.18 6.50 -13.93
C GLU A 451 5.50 5.17 -13.61
N ILE A 452 5.65 4.68 -12.37
CA ILE A 452 5.03 3.42 -11.93
C ILE A 452 3.73 3.62 -11.17
N VAL A 453 3.50 4.82 -10.61
CA VAL A 453 2.36 5.11 -9.72
C VAL A 453 1.01 4.91 -10.42
N PHE A 454 0.90 5.11 -11.73
CA PHE A 454 -0.40 5.12 -12.41
C PHE A 454 -0.80 3.76 -13.01
N ASP A 455 -0.24 3.40 -14.15
CA ASP A 455 -0.72 2.30 -15.00
C ASP A 455 0.32 1.19 -15.22
N PHE A 456 1.49 1.32 -14.60
CA PHE A 456 2.62 0.44 -14.90
C PHE A 456 2.31 -1.03 -14.58
N TYR A 457 1.72 -1.31 -13.42
CA TYR A 457 1.44 -2.67 -12.98
C TYR A 457 0.41 -3.38 -13.88
N ASP A 458 -0.65 -2.69 -14.25
CA ASP A 458 -1.68 -3.23 -15.14
C ASP A 458 -1.13 -3.48 -16.55
N ARG A 459 -0.32 -2.56 -17.04
CA ARG A 459 0.38 -2.72 -18.32
C ARG A 459 1.39 -3.86 -18.27
N LEU A 460 2.14 -3.99 -17.17
CA LEU A 460 3.09 -5.09 -16.97
C LEU A 460 2.38 -6.44 -17.01
N LYS A 461 1.27 -6.56 -16.30
CA LYS A 461 0.41 -7.77 -16.37
C LYS A 461 -0.06 -8.05 -17.79
N THR A 462 -0.51 -7.02 -18.50
CA THR A 462 -1.03 -7.17 -19.87
C THR A 462 0.06 -7.63 -20.85
N VAL A 463 1.22 -6.98 -20.88
CA VAL A 463 2.31 -7.30 -21.82
C VAL A 463 2.96 -8.64 -21.55
N SER A 464 2.91 -9.11 -20.30
CA SER A 464 3.44 -10.39 -19.85
C SER A 464 2.38 -11.49 -19.77
N LYS A 465 1.12 -11.21 -20.11
CA LYS A 465 -0.03 -12.13 -19.94
C LYS A 465 -0.16 -12.66 -18.51
N GLY A 466 0.19 -11.86 -17.52
CA GLY A 466 0.15 -12.22 -16.10
C GLY A 466 1.39 -12.98 -15.59
N TYR A 467 2.40 -13.23 -16.43
CA TYR A 467 3.61 -13.95 -16.03
C TYR A 467 4.72 -13.06 -15.44
N ALA A 468 4.56 -11.74 -15.40
CA ALA A 468 5.51 -10.86 -14.75
C ALA A 468 5.06 -10.51 -13.34
N SER A 469 5.97 -10.64 -12.39
CA SER A 469 5.87 -10.07 -11.05
C SER A 469 6.79 -8.86 -10.92
N PHE A 470 6.43 -7.96 -10.02
CA PHE A 470 7.10 -6.67 -9.85
C PHE A 470 7.29 -6.35 -8.37
N ASP A 471 8.48 -5.90 -8.05
CA ASP A 471 8.82 -5.33 -6.75
C ASP A 471 9.75 -4.14 -6.92
N TYR A 472 9.84 -3.25 -5.93
CA TYR A 472 10.70 -2.09 -6.02
C TYR A 472 11.22 -1.60 -4.67
N ALA A 473 12.40 -0.96 -4.69
CA ALA A 473 13.00 -0.31 -3.55
C ALA A 473 13.47 1.11 -3.90
N PRO A 474 13.33 2.10 -3.00
CA PRO A 474 13.83 3.46 -3.23
C PRO A 474 15.36 3.47 -3.36
N ILE A 475 15.89 4.25 -4.32
CA ILE A 475 17.34 4.45 -4.53
C ILE A 475 17.77 5.91 -4.46
N GLY A 476 16.87 6.80 -4.00
CA GLY A 476 17.17 8.22 -3.81
C GLY A 476 16.59 9.13 -4.88
N MET A 477 17.07 10.37 -4.89
CA MET A 477 16.60 11.43 -5.80
C MET A 477 17.57 11.60 -6.98
N ARG A 478 17.03 11.89 -8.18
CA ARG A 478 17.84 12.18 -9.38
C ARG A 478 17.30 13.40 -10.11
N VAL A 479 18.19 14.21 -10.67
CA VAL A 479 17.83 15.37 -11.46
C VAL A 479 17.04 14.97 -12.70
N SER A 480 15.92 15.67 -12.95
CA SER A 480 15.05 15.41 -14.09
C SER A 480 14.47 16.69 -14.67
N LYS A 481 14.14 16.65 -15.97
CA LYS A 481 13.53 17.79 -16.70
C LYS A 481 12.01 17.76 -16.54
N LEU A 482 11.53 18.19 -15.38
CA LEU A 482 10.11 18.20 -15.07
C LEU A 482 9.48 19.55 -15.38
N VAL A 483 8.24 19.52 -15.84
CA VAL A 483 7.39 20.70 -16.09
C VAL A 483 6.03 20.51 -15.44
N ARG A 484 5.46 21.59 -14.92
CA ARG A 484 4.08 21.57 -14.43
C ARG A 484 3.13 21.73 -15.61
N VAL A 485 2.24 20.76 -15.75
CA VAL A 485 1.12 20.80 -16.70
C VAL A 485 -0.14 21.12 -15.94
N ASP A 486 -0.76 22.25 -16.25
CA ASP A 486 -2.01 22.71 -15.67
C ASP A 486 -3.17 22.45 -16.65
N ILE A 487 -4.28 21.93 -16.13
CA ILE A 487 -5.52 21.77 -16.88
C ILE A 487 -6.42 22.98 -16.64
N LEU A 488 -6.84 23.61 -17.72
CA LEU A 488 -7.76 24.75 -17.66
C LEU A 488 -9.12 24.35 -18.23
N LEU A 489 -10.16 24.54 -17.45
CA LEU A 489 -11.55 24.42 -17.87
C LEU A 489 -12.16 25.82 -18.00
N ASN A 490 -12.69 26.15 -19.16
CA ASN A 490 -13.23 27.47 -19.44
C ASN A 490 -12.24 28.62 -19.13
N ALA A 491 -10.94 28.38 -19.40
CA ALA A 491 -9.81 29.25 -19.10
C ALA A 491 -9.48 29.46 -17.61
N GLN A 492 -10.10 28.70 -16.70
CA GLN A 492 -9.76 28.68 -15.28
C GLN A 492 -8.93 27.44 -14.97
N PRO A 493 -7.80 27.55 -14.26
CA PRO A 493 -7.01 26.41 -13.87
C PRO A 493 -7.75 25.56 -12.84
N VAL A 494 -7.63 24.25 -12.97
CA VAL A 494 -8.12 23.26 -12.01
C VAL A 494 -6.90 22.65 -11.32
N ASP A 495 -6.57 23.16 -10.16
CA ASP A 495 -5.39 22.78 -9.37
C ASP A 495 -5.33 21.29 -9.06
N ALA A 496 -6.47 20.67 -8.76
CA ALA A 496 -6.61 19.25 -8.50
C ALA A 496 -6.22 18.34 -9.68
N LEU A 497 -6.14 18.89 -10.90
CA LEU A 497 -5.74 18.19 -12.13
C LEU A 497 -4.32 18.59 -12.60
N SER A 498 -3.61 19.40 -11.83
CA SER A 498 -2.23 19.77 -12.15
C SER A 498 -1.28 18.60 -11.87
N ALA A 499 -0.30 18.38 -12.74
CA ALA A 499 0.68 17.31 -12.60
C ALA A 499 2.11 17.78 -12.97
N LEU A 500 3.11 17.21 -12.30
CA LEU A 500 4.51 17.32 -12.70
C LEU A 500 4.86 16.17 -13.63
N ILE A 501 5.26 16.49 -14.85
CA ILE A 501 5.47 15.54 -15.94
C ILE A 501 6.82 15.81 -16.58
N HIS A 502 7.50 14.75 -17.04
CA HIS A 502 8.73 14.92 -17.81
C HIS A 502 8.46 15.72 -19.10
N ALA A 503 9.34 16.68 -19.41
CA ALA A 503 9.15 17.64 -20.51
C ALA A 503 8.86 16.97 -21.87
N ASP A 504 9.53 15.83 -22.15
CA ASP A 504 9.37 15.09 -23.40
C ASP A 504 7.97 14.45 -23.54
N ASN A 505 7.33 14.07 -22.43
CA ASN A 505 6.03 13.42 -22.40
C ASN A 505 4.87 14.40 -22.18
N ALA A 506 5.14 15.64 -21.80
CA ALA A 506 4.15 16.61 -21.35
C ALA A 506 3.06 16.89 -22.41
N GLN A 507 3.42 16.97 -23.69
CA GLN A 507 2.47 17.22 -24.78
C GLN A 507 1.52 16.01 -24.98
N ASN A 508 2.06 14.79 -24.99
CA ASN A 508 1.28 13.58 -25.19
C ASN A 508 0.32 13.32 -24.03
N ILE A 509 0.83 13.42 -22.79
CA ILE A 509 0.03 13.26 -21.58
C ILE A 509 -1.05 14.35 -21.48
N GLY A 510 -0.69 15.62 -21.69
CA GLY A 510 -1.64 16.73 -21.69
C GLY A 510 -2.75 16.58 -22.74
N LYS A 511 -2.43 16.01 -23.91
CA LYS A 511 -3.44 15.69 -24.94
C LYS A 511 -4.41 14.60 -24.47
N LYS A 512 -3.89 13.47 -23.96
CA LYS A 512 -4.70 12.37 -23.43
C LYS A 512 -5.60 12.83 -22.28
N MET A 513 -5.09 13.63 -21.35
CA MET A 513 -5.89 14.23 -20.27
C MET A 513 -7.05 15.07 -20.83
N CYS A 514 -6.82 15.94 -21.82
CA CYS A 514 -7.88 16.72 -22.43
C CYS A 514 -8.92 15.87 -23.15
N GLU A 515 -8.52 14.80 -23.84
CA GLU A 515 -9.40 13.86 -24.54
C GLU A 515 -10.29 13.10 -23.54
N LYS A 516 -9.70 12.54 -22.48
CA LYS A 516 -10.44 11.80 -21.44
C LYS A 516 -11.43 12.70 -20.68
N LEU A 517 -11.02 13.92 -20.31
CA LEU A 517 -11.92 14.89 -19.68
C LEU A 517 -13.08 15.30 -20.59
N LYS A 518 -12.86 15.39 -21.89
CA LYS A 518 -13.93 15.69 -22.87
C LYS A 518 -14.99 14.59 -22.94
N GLU A 519 -14.61 13.33 -22.74
CA GLU A 519 -15.53 12.20 -22.72
C GLU A 519 -16.39 12.18 -21.45
N LEU A 520 -15.81 12.53 -20.30
CA LEU A 520 -16.41 12.37 -19.00
C LEU A 520 -17.20 13.58 -18.51
N ILE A 521 -16.77 14.80 -18.87
CA ILE A 521 -17.49 16.01 -18.47
C ILE A 521 -18.78 16.14 -19.30
N PRO A 522 -19.94 16.24 -18.66
CA PRO A 522 -21.22 16.32 -19.37
C PRO A 522 -21.35 17.63 -20.17
N ARG A 523 -22.00 17.54 -21.32
CA ARG A 523 -22.29 18.71 -22.16
C ARG A 523 -23.19 19.69 -21.40
N GLN A 524 -22.81 20.98 -21.45
CA GLN A 524 -23.58 22.06 -20.86
C GLN A 524 -24.24 22.97 -21.91
N GLN A 525 -24.94 24.03 -21.49
CA GLN A 525 -25.59 24.97 -22.39
C GLN A 525 -24.60 25.87 -23.17
N PHE A 526 -23.31 25.82 -22.82
CA PHE A 526 -22.21 26.57 -23.46
C PHE A 526 -21.05 25.65 -23.81
N ASP A 527 -20.17 26.13 -24.73
CA ASP A 527 -18.98 25.36 -25.09
C ASP A 527 -17.94 25.44 -23.98
N ILE A 528 -17.40 24.29 -23.56
CA ILE A 528 -16.37 24.19 -22.53
C ILE A 528 -15.03 23.89 -23.22
N PRO A 529 -14.10 24.84 -23.34
CA PRO A 529 -12.75 24.55 -23.76
C PRO A 529 -11.99 23.90 -22.62
N ILE A 530 -11.35 22.78 -22.91
CA ILE A 530 -10.41 22.07 -22.05
C ILE A 530 -9.03 22.31 -22.63
N GLN A 531 -8.09 22.77 -21.83
CA GLN A 531 -6.74 23.12 -22.29
C GLN A 531 -5.71 22.57 -21.33
N ALA A 532 -4.66 21.97 -21.86
CA ALA A 532 -3.46 21.66 -21.10
C ALA A 532 -2.41 22.74 -21.39
N ALA A 533 -1.79 23.28 -20.35
CA ALA A 533 -0.83 24.37 -20.45
C ALA A 533 0.43 24.13 -19.63
N ILE A 534 1.57 24.61 -20.09
CA ILE A 534 2.82 24.72 -19.33
C ILE A 534 3.07 26.23 -19.14
N GLY A 535 2.83 26.72 -17.93
CA GLY A 535 2.81 28.14 -17.66
C GLY A 535 1.79 28.87 -18.56
N ALA A 536 2.23 29.85 -19.35
CA ALA A 536 1.37 30.58 -20.30
C ALA A 536 1.15 29.87 -21.65
N LYS A 537 1.90 28.79 -21.94
CA LYS A 537 1.85 28.11 -23.24
C LYS A 537 0.84 26.96 -23.21
N ILE A 538 -0.20 27.06 -24.04
CA ILE A 538 -1.15 25.95 -24.26
C ILE A 538 -0.49 24.92 -25.17
N ILE A 539 -0.41 23.67 -24.70
CA ILE A 539 0.19 22.53 -25.40
C ILE A 539 -0.86 21.60 -26.03
N SER A 540 -2.09 21.59 -25.49
CA SER A 540 -3.20 20.84 -26.06
C SER A 540 -4.53 21.54 -25.81
N ARG A 541 -5.52 21.33 -26.68
CA ARG A 541 -6.85 21.91 -26.55
C ARG A 541 -7.91 20.98 -27.12
N GLU A 542 -8.94 20.73 -26.33
CA GLU A 542 -10.19 20.08 -26.71
C GLU A 542 -11.39 20.98 -26.39
N THR A 543 -12.56 20.67 -26.94
CA THR A 543 -13.76 21.46 -26.68
C THR A 543 -14.98 20.57 -26.57
N ILE A 544 -15.70 20.64 -25.46
CA ILE A 544 -17.03 20.03 -25.28
C ILE A 544 -18.04 20.99 -25.91
N LYS A 545 -18.73 20.54 -26.96
CA LYS A 545 -19.73 21.38 -27.64
C LYS A 545 -20.99 21.52 -26.77
N ALA A 546 -21.54 22.74 -26.73
CA ALA A 546 -22.80 23.02 -26.04
C ALA A 546 -23.96 22.16 -26.53
N LEU A 547 -24.88 21.87 -25.61
CA LEU A 547 -26.20 21.35 -25.97
C LEU A 547 -26.87 22.39 -26.90
N ARG A 548 -27.28 21.94 -28.09
CA ARG A 548 -27.97 22.79 -29.07
C ARG A 548 -29.47 22.51 -28.97
N LYS A 549 -30.24 23.54 -28.60
CA LYS A 549 -31.66 23.58 -28.83
C LYS A 549 -31.87 24.18 -30.23
N ASP A 550 -32.57 23.49 -31.12
CA ASP A 550 -32.91 24.04 -32.42
C ASP A 550 -33.94 25.15 -32.25
N VAL A 551 -33.45 26.38 -32.11
CA VAL A 551 -34.29 27.60 -31.98
C VAL A 551 -34.97 27.98 -33.29
N THR A 552 -34.56 27.34 -34.40
CA THR A 552 -35.09 27.61 -35.76
C THR A 552 -36.16 26.60 -36.19
N ALA A 553 -36.36 25.49 -35.43
CA ALA A 553 -37.31 24.41 -35.78
C ALA A 553 -38.76 24.91 -35.98
N LYS A 554 -39.15 25.99 -35.30
CA LYS A 554 -40.49 26.58 -35.43
C LYS A 554 -40.56 27.71 -36.46
N CYS A 555 -39.48 27.99 -37.21
CA CYS A 555 -39.47 29.00 -38.27
C CYS A 555 -39.88 28.35 -39.59
N TYR A 556 -41.19 28.33 -39.87
CA TYR A 556 -41.72 27.95 -41.18
C TYR A 556 -41.51 29.10 -42.17
N GLY A 557 -40.99 28.75 -43.40
CA GLY A 557 -40.78 29.68 -44.49
C GLY A 557 -39.40 30.39 -44.49
N GLY A 558 -39.05 31.03 -45.58
CA GLY A 558 -37.72 31.56 -45.91
C GLY A 558 -37.26 32.84 -45.18
N ASP A 559 -37.82 33.16 -43.99
CA ASP A 559 -37.39 34.37 -43.26
C ASP A 559 -35.99 34.19 -42.67
N ILE A 560 -35.00 34.46 -43.49
CA ILE A 560 -33.58 34.39 -43.20
C ILE A 560 -33.21 35.40 -42.08
N SER A 561 -33.84 36.56 -42.05
CA SER A 561 -33.58 37.62 -41.06
C SER A 561 -33.99 37.18 -39.63
N ARG A 562 -35.14 36.51 -39.49
CA ARG A 562 -35.62 36.00 -38.20
C ARG A 562 -34.77 34.84 -37.72
N LYS A 563 -34.38 33.92 -38.62
CA LYS A 563 -33.45 32.82 -38.28
C LYS A 563 -32.11 33.36 -37.78
N ARG A 564 -31.55 34.36 -38.43
CA ARG A 564 -30.28 35.00 -38.07
C ARG A 564 -30.38 35.69 -36.70
N LYS A 565 -31.46 36.45 -36.41
CA LYS A 565 -31.68 37.10 -35.12
C LYS A 565 -31.82 36.07 -33.99
N LEU A 566 -32.51 34.94 -34.19
CA LEU A 566 -32.64 33.91 -33.19
C LEU A 566 -31.32 33.22 -32.89
N LEU A 567 -30.51 32.93 -33.90
CA LEU A 567 -29.15 32.39 -33.76
C LEU A 567 -28.20 33.33 -33.04
N GLU A 568 -28.28 34.65 -33.37
CA GLU A 568 -27.48 35.68 -32.68
C GLU A 568 -27.89 35.85 -31.22
N LYS A 569 -29.20 35.81 -30.91
CA LYS A 569 -29.71 35.82 -29.52
C LYS A 569 -29.26 34.59 -28.74
N GLN A 570 -29.29 33.42 -29.36
CA GLN A 570 -28.76 32.18 -28.76
C GLN A 570 -27.26 32.29 -28.48
N LYS A 571 -26.47 32.82 -29.45
CA LYS A 571 -25.03 33.02 -29.29
C LYS A 571 -24.68 34.00 -28.16
N LYS A 572 -25.43 35.11 -28.02
CA LYS A 572 -25.27 36.07 -26.92
C LYS A 572 -25.65 35.45 -25.58
N GLY A 573 -26.75 34.69 -25.54
CA GLY A 573 -27.17 33.96 -24.33
C GLY A 573 -26.10 32.97 -23.84
N LYS A 574 -25.57 32.17 -24.77
CA LYS A 574 -24.47 31.22 -24.47
C LYS A 574 -23.20 31.91 -23.95
N LYS A 575 -22.83 33.07 -24.57
CA LYS A 575 -21.68 33.86 -24.11
C LYS A 575 -21.88 34.37 -22.69
N ARG A 576 -23.10 34.79 -22.33
CA ARG A 576 -23.45 35.27 -20.98
C ARG A 576 -23.46 34.12 -19.95
N MET A 577 -24.02 32.95 -20.30
CA MET A 577 -24.00 31.75 -19.44
C MET A 577 -22.57 31.27 -19.18
N ARG A 578 -21.68 31.34 -20.19
CA ARG A 578 -20.26 30.98 -20.03
C ARG A 578 -19.52 31.88 -19.04
N GLN A 579 -19.92 33.14 -18.89
CA GLN A 579 -19.31 34.08 -17.94
C GLN A 579 -19.75 33.85 -16.48
N VAL A 580 -20.87 33.17 -16.26
CA VAL A 580 -21.50 33.00 -14.94
C VAL A 580 -21.51 31.54 -14.50
N GLY A 581 -21.37 30.58 -15.45
CA GLY A 581 -21.49 29.15 -15.14
C GLY A 581 -20.17 28.54 -14.69
N ASN A 582 -20.15 27.99 -13.49
CA ASN A 582 -19.11 27.05 -13.07
C ASN A 582 -19.30 25.73 -13.80
N VAL A 583 -18.18 25.09 -14.17
CA VAL A 583 -18.20 23.75 -14.78
C VAL A 583 -18.09 22.75 -13.64
N GLU A 584 -19.14 21.96 -13.42
CA GLU A 584 -19.08 20.82 -12.50
C GLU A 584 -18.23 19.71 -13.12
N ILE A 585 -17.24 19.25 -12.39
CA ILE A 585 -16.35 18.15 -12.77
C ILE A 585 -16.85 16.92 -12.02
N PRO A 586 -17.34 15.86 -12.70
CA PRO A 586 -17.73 14.63 -12.03
C PRO A 586 -16.54 14.00 -11.31
N GLN A 587 -16.77 13.38 -10.15
CA GLN A 587 -15.73 12.64 -9.41
C GLN A 587 -14.98 11.64 -10.29
N GLN A 588 -15.71 10.95 -11.17
CA GLN A 588 -15.14 10.00 -12.13
C GLN A 588 -14.09 10.63 -13.05
N ALA A 589 -14.17 11.94 -13.33
CA ALA A 589 -13.22 12.63 -14.18
C ALA A 589 -11.84 12.78 -13.52
N PHE A 590 -11.79 12.95 -12.20
CA PHE A 590 -10.52 13.00 -11.45
C PHE A 590 -9.84 11.61 -11.46
N MET A 591 -10.62 10.56 -11.23
CA MET A 591 -10.09 9.18 -11.24
C MET A 591 -9.70 8.70 -12.64
N ALA A 592 -10.44 9.09 -13.67
CA ALA A 592 -10.18 8.63 -15.04
C ALA A 592 -8.96 9.30 -15.68
N VAL A 593 -8.57 10.49 -15.21
CA VAL A 593 -7.29 11.12 -15.61
C VAL A 593 -6.10 10.29 -15.12
N LEU A 594 -6.28 9.43 -14.11
CA LEU A 594 -5.26 8.51 -13.62
C LEU A 594 -5.04 7.31 -14.55
N LYS A 595 -6.07 6.91 -15.31
CA LYS A 595 -6.06 5.78 -16.24
C LYS A 595 -6.04 6.26 -17.69
N LEU A 596 -4.95 6.96 -18.07
CA LEU A 596 -4.82 7.60 -19.39
C LEU A 596 -4.63 6.61 -20.56
N ASN A 597 -4.45 5.34 -20.31
CA ASN A 597 -4.09 4.35 -21.33
C ASN A 597 -5.12 3.21 -21.51
N ASP A 598 -6.33 3.34 -20.90
CA ASP A 598 -7.47 2.46 -21.17
C ASP A 598 -8.25 2.90 -22.42
#